data_75799b8489a5a44862b64db27dd81189
#
_entry.id   75799b8489a5a44862b64db27dd81189
#
_cell.length_a   1.000
_cell.length_b   1.000
_cell.length_c   1.000
_cell.angle_alpha   90.00
_cell.angle_beta   90.00
_cell.angle_gamma   90.00
#
_symmetry.space_group_name_H-M   'P 1'
#
loop_
_entity.id
_entity.type
_entity.pdbx_description
1 polymer ?
#
loop_
_entity_poly.entity_id
_entity_poly.type
_entity_poly.pdbx_seq_one_letter_code
_entity_poly.pdbx_strand_id
1 'polypeptide(L)'
;MNEFINYFSQNFSTIFGLFIDHIQLTILAIIISILIGVPLGIIITYFKPSKKPVMAIANIIQAIPSMALLGFMIPLLGIGTKPAIVMVILYSLLPIIKNTVAGLDSINSDTLEAAKGIGLTPMQVLYKVQIPLAAPVIMAGVRISAVSSVGLMTLAAFIGAGGLGYLVYAGIRTVNNAQILAGAIPACILALLIDYIFSILEVLVTPKCNQLASPQSKGKKLIDKIVIIATCICLAGSFVYTNLGKTSDKITINIGSMDFSEQEILNYMLKYLIEKNTDVEVNQSLSLGSSSIVLDAMKTGDVDMYVDYTGTIYGSVLGLEPNSDVEAVYNTVKDEMKKQYNFTVLEPLGFNNTYTLAMSKQTADKYNIETIS
;
A
#
# COMPACT_ATOMS: atom_id res chain seq x y z
N MET A 1 -12.76 -23.37 -10.23
CA MET A 1 -12.49 -22.53 -11.42
C MET A 1 -13.73 -21.75 -11.85
N ASN A 2 -14.91 -22.39 -11.94
CA ASN A 2 -16.16 -21.70 -12.33
C ASN A 2 -16.56 -20.57 -11.35
N GLU A 3 -16.38 -20.75 -10.06
CA GLU A 3 -16.68 -19.71 -9.05
C GLU A 3 -15.80 -18.48 -9.22
N PHE A 4 -14.52 -18.66 -9.50
CA PHE A 4 -13.59 -17.57 -9.78
C PHE A 4 -13.99 -16.78 -11.04
N ILE A 5 -14.29 -17.49 -12.14
CA ILE A 5 -14.69 -16.84 -13.41
C ILE A 5 -15.99 -16.06 -13.22
N ASN A 6 -16.96 -16.61 -12.50
CA ASN A 6 -18.22 -15.95 -12.19
C ASN A 6 -17.99 -14.71 -11.32
N TYR A 7 -17.23 -14.84 -10.24
CA TYR A 7 -16.90 -13.72 -9.37
C TYR A 7 -16.18 -12.59 -10.13
N PHE A 8 -15.18 -12.96 -10.93
CA PHE A 8 -14.38 -12.01 -11.71
C PHE A 8 -15.24 -11.26 -12.74
N SER A 9 -16.12 -11.96 -13.46
CA SER A 9 -16.98 -11.32 -14.45
C SER A 9 -18.05 -10.41 -13.83
N GLN A 10 -18.63 -10.80 -12.71
CA GLN A 10 -19.63 -9.99 -12.00
C GLN A 10 -19.02 -8.74 -11.36
N ASN A 11 -17.77 -8.80 -10.92
CA ASN A 11 -17.08 -7.71 -10.23
C ASN A 11 -16.02 -7.03 -11.09
N PHE A 12 -16.01 -7.23 -12.39
CA PHE A 12 -14.94 -6.75 -13.29
C PHE A 12 -14.66 -5.26 -13.14
N SER A 13 -15.69 -4.42 -13.07
CA SER A 13 -15.54 -2.97 -12.93
C SER A 13 -14.81 -2.59 -11.63
N THR A 14 -15.16 -3.23 -10.52
CA THR A 14 -14.52 -3.01 -9.22
C THR A 14 -13.06 -3.49 -9.22
N ILE A 15 -12.82 -4.70 -9.77
CA ILE A 15 -11.47 -5.27 -9.87
C ILE A 15 -10.58 -4.39 -10.74
N PHE A 16 -11.12 -3.90 -11.86
CA PHE A 16 -10.39 -3.00 -12.75
C PHE A 16 -10.07 -1.65 -12.09
N GLY A 17 -11.02 -1.06 -11.37
CA GLY A 17 -10.77 0.16 -10.57
C GLY A 17 -9.63 -0.04 -9.58
N LEU A 18 -9.71 -1.10 -8.76
CA LEU A 18 -8.66 -1.44 -7.78
C LEU A 18 -7.30 -1.76 -8.42
N PHE A 19 -7.30 -2.33 -9.63
CA PHE A 19 -6.08 -2.56 -10.40
C PHE A 19 -5.42 -1.25 -10.84
N ILE A 20 -6.20 -0.28 -11.30
CA ILE A 20 -5.72 1.05 -11.68
C ILE A 20 -5.14 1.79 -10.46
N ASP A 21 -5.86 1.78 -9.35
CA ASP A 21 -5.39 2.41 -8.11
C ASP A 21 -4.07 1.79 -7.65
N HIS A 22 -3.97 0.45 -7.70
CA HIS A 22 -2.75 -0.27 -7.33
C HIS A 22 -1.55 0.13 -8.21
N ILE A 23 -1.74 0.25 -9.53
CA ILE A 23 -0.71 0.72 -10.47
C ILE A 23 -0.27 2.13 -10.11
N GLN A 24 -1.20 3.06 -9.94
CA GLN A 24 -0.91 4.47 -9.68
C GLN A 24 -0.08 4.64 -8.40
N LEU A 25 -0.52 4.04 -7.30
CA LEU A 25 0.16 4.13 -6.02
C LEU A 25 1.56 3.50 -6.08
N THR A 26 1.68 2.34 -6.73
CA THR A 26 2.96 1.64 -6.88
C THR A 26 3.94 2.47 -7.71
N ILE A 27 3.52 2.98 -8.87
CA ILE A 27 4.40 3.77 -9.75
C ILE A 27 4.81 5.09 -9.09
N LEU A 28 3.88 5.77 -8.42
CA LEU A 28 4.19 6.99 -7.68
C LEU A 28 5.26 6.73 -6.63
N ALA A 29 5.11 5.67 -5.83
CA ALA A 29 6.08 5.30 -4.81
C ALA A 29 7.46 4.96 -5.42
N ILE A 30 7.49 4.22 -6.54
CA ILE A 30 8.74 3.85 -7.22
C ILE A 30 9.45 5.09 -7.77
N ILE A 31 8.74 6.00 -8.43
CA ILE A 31 9.32 7.24 -8.98
C ILE A 31 9.97 8.05 -7.86
N ILE A 32 9.26 8.26 -6.74
CA ILE A 32 9.80 8.99 -5.59
C ILE A 32 11.01 8.26 -5.01
N SER A 33 10.96 6.92 -4.91
CA SER A 33 12.08 6.12 -4.42
C SER A 33 13.32 6.23 -5.29
N ILE A 34 13.17 6.29 -6.62
CA ILE A 34 14.28 6.51 -7.56
C ILE A 34 14.86 7.90 -7.39
N LEU A 35 13.98 8.93 -7.33
CA LEU A 35 14.39 10.33 -7.18
C LEU A 35 15.14 10.59 -5.87
N ILE A 36 14.90 9.82 -4.83
CA ILE A 36 15.60 9.92 -3.54
C ILE A 36 16.79 8.95 -3.50
N GLY A 37 16.57 7.69 -3.85
CA GLY A 37 17.52 6.60 -3.64
C GLY A 37 18.75 6.68 -4.53
N VAL A 38 18.58 7.02 -5.82
CA VAL A 38 19.72 7.14 -6.74
C VAL A 38 20.62 8.33 -6.37
N PRO A 39 20.11 9.56 -6.19
CA PRO A 39 20.96 10.67 -5.74
C PRO A 39 21.64 10.41 -4.39
N LEU A 40 20.90 9.83 -3.43
CA LEU A 40 21.46 9.48 -2.13
C LEU A 40 22.59 8.44 -2.25
N GLY A 41 22.41 7.41 -3.09
CA GLY A 41 23.45 6.43 -3.39
C GLY A 41 24.69 7.07 -4.02
N ILE A 42 24.52 8.02 -4.95
CA ILE A 42 25.62 8.78 -5.52
C ILE A 42 26.33 9.59 -4.44
N ILE A 43 25.59 10.37 -3.63
CA ILE A 43 26.16 11.22 -2.59
C ILE A 43 27.02 10.41 -1.61
N ILE A 44 26.52 9.29 -1.11
CA ILE A 44 27.27 8.48 -0.13
C ILE A 44 28.47 7.73 -0.73
N THR A 45 28.51 7.55 -2.05
CA THR A 45 29.69 7.03 -2.74
C THR A 45 30.83 8.05 -2.73
N TYR A 46 30.53 9.34 -2.93
CA TYR A 46 31.53 10.41 -2.91
C TYR A 46 31.85 10.89 -1.49
N PHE A 47 30.85 10.98 -0.63
CA PHE A 47 31.02 11.36 0.78
C PHE A 47 31.11 10.12 1.67
N LYS A 48 32.27 9.45 1.62
CA LYS A 48 32.52 8.18 2.32
C LYS A 48 32.12 8.12 3.81
N PRO A 49 32.26 9.19 4.64
CA PRO A 49 31.81 9.15 6.04
C PRO A 49 30.31 8.88 6.22
N SER A 50 29.48 9.32 5.29
CA SER A 50 28.01 9.11 5.36
C SER A 50 27.58 7.72 4.92
N LYS A 51 28.43 6.94 4.24
CA LYS A 51 28.08 5.63 3.69
C LYS A 51 27.62 4.64 4.77
N LYS A 52 28.40 4.52 5.86
CA LYS A 52 28.05 3.60 6.96
C LYS A 52 26.72 3.96 7.65
N PRO A 53 26.51 5.21 8.12
CA PRO A 53 25.26 5.55 8.81
C PRO A 53 24.04 5.47 7.89
N VAL A 54 24.11 5.94 6.63
CA VAL A 54 22.98 5.85 5.70
C VAL A 54 22.61 4.41 5.41
N MET A 55 23.60 3.55 5.13
CA MET A 55 23.35 2.11 4.94
C MET A 55 22.79 1.42 6.18
N ALA A 56 23.27 1.80 7.37
CA ALA A 56 22.75 1.26 8.63
C ALA A 56 21.28 1.64 8.82
N ILE A 57 20.90 2.90 8.62
CA ILE A 57 19.52 3.37 8.71
C ILE A 57 18.63 2.63 7.70
N ALA A 58 19.05 2.52 6.44
CA ALA A 58 18.28 1.82 5.43
C ALA A 58 18.10 0.33 5.75
N ASN A 59 19.14 -0.33 6.29
CA ASN A 59 19.05 -1.73 6.75
C ASN A 59 18.08 -1.88 7.94
N ILE A 60 18.11 -0.94 8.91
CA ILE A 60 17.19 -0.94 10.05
C ILE A 60 15.75 -0.81 9.57
N ILE A 61 15.46 0.13 8.68
CA ILE A 61 14.12 0.31 8.10
C ILE A 61 13.62 -0.97 7.45
N GLN A 62 14.47 -1.65 6.67
CA GLN A 62 14.08 -2.89 5.99
C GLN A 62 13.92 -4.08 6.94
N ALA A 63 14.54 -4.04 8.13
CA ALA A 63 14.39 -5.06 9.15
C ALA A 63 13.08 -4.93 9.95
N ILE A 64 12.45 -3.76 9.96
CA ILE A 64 11.16 -3.55 10.64
C ILE A 64 10.09 -4.34 9.86
N PRO A 65 9.21 -5.13 10.48
CA PRO A 65 8.09 -5.75 9.79
C PRO A 65 7.19 -4.68 9.13
N SER A 66 6.83 -4.88 7.85
CA SER A 66 6.07 -3.87 7.07
C SER A 66 4.75 -3.47 7.72
N MET A 67 4.03 -4.43 8.31
CA MET A 67 2.79 -4.15 9.05
C MET A 67 3.03 -3.30 10.30
N ALA A 68 4.14 -3.53 11.01
CA ALA A 68 4.51 -2.70 12.15
C ALA A 68 4.86 -1.28 11.71
N LEU A 69 5.60 -1.13 10.61
CA LEU A 69 5.91 0.19 10.06
C LEU A 69 4.65 0.95 9.65
N LEU A 70 3.67 0.28 9.01
CA LEU A 70 2.36 0.88 8.72
C LEU A 70 1.67 1.36 10.00
N GLY A 71 1.63 0.53 11.05
CA GLY A 71 1.05 0.91 12.34
C GLY A 71 1.70 2.15 12.95
N PHE A 72 3.04 2.26 12.87
CA PHE A 72 3.76 3.46 13.32
C PHE A 72 3.48 4.72 12.50
N MET A 73 3.10 4.55 11.22
CA MET A 73 2.79 5.70 10.35
C MET A 73 1.39 6.26 10.58
N ILE A 74 0.44 5.48 11.10
CA ILE A 74 -0.95 5.92 11.30
C ILE A 74 -1.04 7.17 12.17
N PRO A 75 -0.45 7.24 13.37
CA PRO A 75 -0.52 8.44 14.21
C PRO A 75 0.14 9.69 13.60
N LEU A 76 1.04 9.51 12.63
CA LEU A 76 1.81 10.60 12.02
C LEU A 76 1.21 11.09 10.70
N LEU A 77 0.67 10.18 9.90
CA LEU A 77 0.25 10.44 8.51
C LEU A 77 -1.23 10.11 8.26
N GLY A 78 -1.93 9.59 9.28
CA GLY A 78 -3.29 9.09 9.15
C GLY A 78 -3.36 7.72 8.48
N ILE A 79 -4.52 7.39 7.93
CA ILE A 79 -4.78 6.15 7.19
C ILE A 79 -4.77 6.39 5.68
N GLY A 80 -4.89 5.29 4.92
CA GLY A 80 -5.07 5.34 3.46
C GLY A 80 -3.76 5.41 2.69
N THR A 81 -3.76 6.16 1.60
CA THR A 81 -2.69 6.13 0.58
C THR A 81 -1.37 6.76 1.02
N LYS A 82 -1.41 7.80 1.88
CA LYS A 82 -0.20 8.53 2.31
C LYS A 82 0.79 7.64 3.07
N PRO A 83 0.41 6.99 4.20
CA PRO A 83 1.34 6.10 4.91
C PRO A 83 1.75 4.89 4.08
N ALA A 84 0.87 4.39 3.21
CA ALA A 84 1.18 3.30 2.28
C ALA A 84 2.33 3.66 1.32
N ILE A 85 2.24 4.82 0.67
CA ILE A 85 3.28 5.32 -0.24
C ILE A 85 4.60 5.51 0.52
N VAL A 86 4.57 6.14 1.70
CA VAL A 86 5.78 6.34 2.51
C VAL A 86 6.42 5.01 2.90
N MET A 87 5.65 4.02 3.34
CA MET A 87 6.15 2.68 3.62
C MET A 87 6.86 2.07 2.41
N VAL A 88 6.21 2.07 1.24
CA VAL A 88 6.79 1.51 0.01
C VAL A 88 8.08 2.24 -0.38
N ILE A 89 8.12 3.58 -0.27
CA ILE A 89 9.33 4.36 -0.51
C ILE A 89 10.46 3.91 0.41
N LEU A 90 10.21 3.84 1.72
CA LEU A 90 11.23 3.49 2.71
C LEU A 90 11.83 2.10 2.44
N TYR A 91 10.99 1.11 2.11
CA TYR A 91 11.46 -0.23 1.76
C TYR A 91 12.22 -0.29 0.43
N SER A 92 11.86 0.55 -0.51
CA SER A 92 12.49 0.61 -1.83
C SER A 92 13.85 1.28 -1.82
N LEU A 93 14.13 2.14 -0.83
CA LEU A 93 15.38 2.89 -0.76
C LEU A 93 16.61 2.00 -0.64
N LEU A 94 16.59 0.95 0.20
CA LEU A 94 17.78 0.13 0.42
C LEU A 94 18.29 -0.58 -0.84
N PRO A 95 17.45 -1.32 -1.61
CA PRO A 95 17.93 -1.94 -2.85
C PRO A 95 18.44 -0.91 -3.87
N ILE A 96 17.78 0.25 -3.99
CA ILE A 96 18.20 1.31 -4.92
C ILE A 96 19.52 1.90 -4.49
N ILE A 97 19.68 2.33 -3.25
CA ILE A 97 20.91 2.91 -2.71
C ILE A 97 22.06 1.90 -2.82
N LYS A 98 21.84 0.67 -2.38
CA LYS A 98 22.85 -0.39 -2.37
C LYS A 98 23.37 -0.71 -3.77
N ASN A 99 22.48 -0.84 -4.74
CA ASN A 99 22.87 -1.11 -6.12
C ASN A 99 23.48 0.12 -6.81
N THR A 100 23.05 1.35 -6.45
CA THR A 100 23.70 2.57 -6.94
C THR A 100 25.15 2.64 -6.47
N VAL A 101 25.39 2.41 -5.19
CA VAL A 101 26.74 2.37 -4.63
C VAL A 101 27.56 1.25 -5.27
N ALA A 102 27.02 0.04 -5.35
CA ALA A 102 27.72 -1.10 -5.94
C ALA A 102 28.08 -0.86 -7.42
N GLY A 103 27.14 -0.28 -8.19
CA GLY A 103 27.38 0.06 -9.59
C GLY A 103 28.49 1.09 -9.79
N LEU A 104 28.53 2.13 -8.95
CA LEU A 104 29.58 3.15 -9.01
C LEU A 104 30.93 2.62 -8.52
N ASP A 105 30.95 1.81 -7.45
CA ASP A 105 32.16 1.21 -6.90
C ASP A 105 32.77 0.11 -7.83
N SER A 106 31.97 -0.47 -8.73
CA SER A 106 32.42 -1.52 -9.67
C SER A 106 33.19 -1.00 -10.88
N ILE A 107 33.26 0.32 -11.07
CA ILE A 107 33.93 0.92 -12.22
C ILE A 107 35.45 0.85 -12.04
N ASN A 108 36.16 0.36 -13.09
CA ASN A 108 37.59 0.25 -13.06
C ASN A 108 38.27 1.62 -12.86
N SER A 109 39.27 1.69 -11.97
CA SER A 109 40.07 2.88 -11.70
C SER A 109 40.71 3.44 -12.95
N ASP A 110 41.24 2.57 -13.85
CA ASP A 110 41.91 2.97 -15.07
C ASP A 110 40.97 3.75 -16.00
N THR A 111 39.68 3.36 -16.03
CA THR A 111 38.63 4.08 -16.78
C THR A 111 38.43 5.50 -16.21
N LEU A 112 38.44 5.64 -14.89
CA LEU A 112 38.29 6.93 -14.23
C LEU A 112 39.53 7.80 -14.39
N GLU A 113 40.75 7.21 -14.37
CA GLU A 113 42.00 7.92 -14.63
C GLU A 113 42.10 8.41 -16.10
N ALA A 114 41.74 7.56 -17.06
CA ALA A 114 41.67 7.92 -18.47
C ALA A 114 40.69 9.09 -18.69
N ALA A 115 39.51 9.06 -18.06
CA ALA A 115 38.52 10.13 -18.13
C ALA A 115 39.08 11.47 -17.59
N LYS A 116 39.83 11.42 -16.48
CA LYS A 116 40.51 12.60 -15.94
C LYS A 116 41.66 13.06 -16.82
N GLY A 117 42.44 12.11 -17.38
CA GLY A 117 43.59 12.39 -18.27
C GLY A 117 43.21 13.16 -19.54
N ILE A 118 42.01 12.92 -20.09
CA ILE A 118 41.46 13.70 -21.21
C ILE A 118 40.81 15.03 -20.79
N GLY A 119 40.92 15.42 -19.50
CA GLY A 119 40.49 16.72 -19.00
C GLY A 119 39.03 16.83 -18.59
N LEU A 120 38.34 15.74 -18.35
CA LEU A 120 36.95 15.78 -17.83
C LEU A 120 36.93 16.30 -16.38
N THR A 121 36.02 17.22 -16.09
CA THR A 121 35.75 17.67 -14.72
C THR A 121 35.10 16.57 -13.92
N PRO A 122 35.15 16.57 -12.56
CA PRO A 122 34.51 15.54 -11.71
C PRO A 122 33.04 15.33 -12.06
N MET A 123 32.28 16.38 -12.34
CA MET A 123 30.87 16.30 -12.72
C MET A 123 30.70 15.67 -14.11
N GLN A 124 31.59 15.97 -15.05
CA GLN A 124 31.56 15.31 -16.36
C GLN A 124 31.92 13.83 -16.26
N VAL A 125 32.90 13.48 -15.42
CA VAL A 125 33.22 12.07 -15.14
C VAL A 125 31.98 11.35 -14.58
N LEU A 126 31.30 11.96 -13.64
CA LEU A 126 30.05 11.37 -13.07
C LEU A 126 28.99 11.14 -14.16
N TYR A 127 28.58 12.19 -14.89
CA TYR A 127 27.44 12.06 -15.80
C TYR A 127 27.77 11.37 -17.13
N LYS A 128 29.01 11.53 -17.65
CA LYS A 128 29.38 11.00 -18.97
C LYS A 128 30.02 9.61 -18.91
N VAL A 129 30.57 9.23 -17.75
CA VAL A 129 31.31 7.96 -17.60
C VAL A 129 30.67 7.08 -16.53
N GLN A 130 30.57 7.55 -15.27
CA GLN A 130 30.22 6.70 -14.18
C GLN A 130 28.74 6.30 -14.20
N ILE A 131 27.80 7.25 -14.32
CA ILE A 131 26.36 6.93 -14.36
C ILE A 131 26.03 5.99 -15.53
N PRO A 132 26.47 6.24 -16.78
CA PRO A 132 26.21 5.32 -17.88
C PRO A 132 26.78 3.91 -17.66
N LEU A 133 27.99 3.80 -17.11
CA LEU A 133 28.60 2.49 -16.85
C LEU A 133 27.95 1.74 -15.67
N ALA A 134 27.53 2.48 -14.64
CA ALA A 134 26.83 1.93 -13.49
C ALA A 134 25.34 1.65 -13.76
N ALA A 135 24.76 2.21 -14.83
CA ALA A 135 23.33 2.15 -15.12
C ALA A 135 22.72 0.73 -15.06
N PRO A 136 23.34 -0.32 -15.59
CA PRO A 136 22.78 -1.68 -15.50
C PRO A 136 22.60 -2.13 -14.05
N VAL A 137 23.59 -1.85 -13.18
CA VAL A 137 23.54 -2.26 -11.77
C VAL A 137 22.55 -1.40 -10.99
N ILE A 138 22.49 -0.09 -11.28
CA ILE A 138 21.48 0.81 -10.70
C ILE A 138 20.07 0.33 -11.08
N MET A 139 19.84 0.03 -12.36
CA MET A 139 18.56 -0.44 -12.86
C MET A 139 18.15 -1.80 -12.26
N ALA A 140 19.10 -2.69 -11.99
CA ALA A 140 18.81 -3.93 -11.26
C ALA A 140 18.25 -3.64 -9.86
N GLY A 141 18.80 -2.68 -9.13
CA GLY A 141 18.27 -2.24 -7.83
C GLY A 141 16.88 -1.61 -7.94
N VAL A 142 16.66 -0.78 -8.94
CA VAL A 142 15.34 -0.18 -9.24
C VAL A 142 14.31 -1.26 -9.55
N ARG A 143 14.66 -2.23 -10.38
CA ARG A 143 13.81 -3.36 -10.77
C ARG A 143 13.40 -4.22 -9.58
N ILE A 144 14.35 -4.59 -8.70
CA ILE A 144 14.06 -5.31 -7.45
C ILE A 144 13.07 -4.53 -6.59
N SER A 145 13.30 -3.23 -6.41
CA SER A 145 12.40 -2.37 -5.64
C SER A 145 11.02 -2.28 -6.28
N ALA A 146 10.95 -2.13 -7.60
CA ALA A 146 9.70 -1.98 -8.33
C ALA A 146 8.80 -3.22 -8.20
N VAL A 147 9.37 -4.41 -8.38
CA VAL A 147 8.63 -5.68 -8.23
C VAL A 147 8.19 -5.89 -6.78
N SER A 148 9.08 -5.63 -5.81
CA SER A 148 8.75 -5.74 -4.39
C SER A 148 7.67 -4.75 -3.95
N SER A 149 7.63 -3.56 -4.56
CA SER A 149 6.63 -2.52 -4.27
C SER A 149 5.20 -2.97 -4.58
N VAL A 150 4.99 -3.81 -5.60
CA VAL A 150 3.66 -4.38 -5.89
C VAL A 150 3.19 -5.23 -4.71
N GLY A 151 4.03 -6.11 -4.19
CA GLY A 151 3.71 -6.93 -3.02
C GLY A 151 3.48 -6.10 -1.75
N LEU A 152 4.33 -5.10 -1.49
CA LEU A 152 4.17 -4.20 -0.35
C LEU A 152 2.88 -3.38 -0.43
N MET A 153 2.49 -2.92 -1.63
CA MET A 153 1.25 -2.17 -1.82
C MET A 153 0.01 -3.03 -1.58
N THR A 154 0.06 -4.37 -1.70
CA THR A 154 -1.06 -5.23 -1.29
C THR A 154 -1.31 -5.16 0.23
N LEU A 155 -0.27 -4.99 1.04
CA LEU A 155 -0.39 -4.86 2.50
C LEU A 155 -1.01 -3.50 2.91
N ALA A 156 -0.88 -2.50 2.06
CA ALA A 156 -1.45 -1.17 2.31
C ALA A 156 -2.99 -1.15 2.38
N ALA A 157 -3.65 -2.16 1.82
CA ALA A 157 -5.09 -2.35 1.96
C ALA A 157 -5.53 -2.48 3.43
N PHE A 158 -4.63 -2.94 4.31
CA PHE A 158 -4.89 -3.09 5.75
C PHE A 158 -5.19 -1.77 6.46
N ILE A 159 -4.72 -0.67 5.91
CA ILE A 159 -4.95 0.69 6.41
C ILE A 159 -5.84 1.52 5.49
N GLY A 160 -6.65 0.87 4.66
CA GLY A 160 -7.60 1.55 3.77
C GLY A 160 -6.97 2.23 2.54
N ALA A 161 -5.74 1.87 2.15
CA ALA A 161 -5.12 2.45 0.96
C ALA A 161 -5.72 1.95 -0.38
N GLY A 162 -6.62 0.97 -0.34
CA GLY A 162 -7.26 0.42 -1.53
C GLY A 162 -6.36 -0.53 -2.34
N GLY A 163 -6.54 -0.52 -3.66
CA GLY A 163 -5.82 -1.39 -4.58
C GLY A 163 -6.22 -2.86 -4.49
N LEU A 164 -5.53 -3.72 -5.23
CA LEU A 164 -5.84 -5.16 -5.33
C LEU A 164 -5.75 -5.90 -3.99
N GLY A 165 -4.95 -5.38 -3.05
CA GLY A 165 -4.83 -5.92 -1.70
C GLY A 165 -6.15 -5.97 -0.95
N TYR A 166 -7.08 -5.04 -1.22
CA TYR A 166 -8.42 -5.04 -0.63
C TYR A 166 -9.18 -6.35 -0.91
N LEU A 167 -9.15 -6.84 -2.15
CA LEU A 167 -9.82 -8.10 -2.52
C LEU A 167 -9.18 -9.30 -1.83
N VAL A 168 -7.85 -9.34 -1.77
CA VAL A 168 -7.12 -10.43 -1.09
C VAL A 168 -7.49 -10.45 0.39
N TYR A 169 -7.45 -9.30 1.03
CA TYR A 169 -7.70 -9.17 2.45
C TYR A 169 -9.17 -9.49 2.82
N ALA A 170 -10.11 -8.89 2.10
CA ALA A 170 -11.54 -9.17 2.27
C ALA A 170 -11.87 -10.66 2.02
N GLY A 171 -11.25 -11.27 0.99
CA GLY A 171 -11.44 -12.68 0.68
C GLY A 171 -10.86 -13.62 1.75
N ILE A 172 -9.74 -13.28 2.39
CA ILE A 172 -9.18 -14.05 3.52
C ILE A 172 -10.16 -14.04 4.68
N ARG A 173 -10.73 -12.88 5.01
CA ARG A 173 -11.67 -12.70 6.12
C ARG A 173 -13.00 -13.43 5.92
N THR A 174 -13.52 -13.40 4.71
CA THR A 174 -14.79 -14.06 4.34
C THR A 174 -14.60 -15.51 3.92
N VAL A 175 -13.36 -16.04 3.97
CA VAL A 175 -12.99 -17.37 3.48
C VAL A 175 -13.45 -17.60 2.02
N ASN A 176 -13.38 -16.55 1.21
CA ASN A 176 -13.82 -16.57 -0.19
C ASN A 176 -12.59 -16.68 -1.12
N ASN A 177 -12.28 -17.92 -1.53
CA ASN A 177 -11.14 -18.19 -2.40
C ASN A 177 -11.24 -17.50 -3.77
N ALA A 178 -12.46 -17.33 -4.31
CA ALA A 178 -12.65 -16.66 -5.59
C ALA A 178 -12.26 -15.17 -5.50
N GLN A 179 -12.59 -14.51 -4.39
CA GLN A 179 -12.24 -13.12 -4.12
C GLN A 179 -10.73 -12.95 -3.89
N ILE A 180 -10.10 -13.88 -3.14
CA ILE A 180 -8.64 -13.88 -2.96
C ILE A 180 -7.92 -13.95 -4.31
N LEU A 181 -8.33 -14.90 -5.17
CA LEU A 181 -7.74 -15.07 -6.48
C LEU A 181 -7.98 -13.87 -7.40
N ALA A 182 -9.15 -13.22 -7.29
CA ALA A 182 -9.48 -12.03 -8.06
C ALA A 182 -8.59 -10.82 -7.71
N GLY A 183 -8.03 -10.77 -6.50
CA GLY A 183 -7.01 -9.78 -6.13
C GLY A 183 -5.58 -10.26 -6.46
N ALA A 184 -5.25 -11.50 -6.10
CA ALA A 184 -3.89 -12.02 -6.19
C ALA A 184 -3.40 -12.24 -7.64
N ILE A 185 -4.25 -12.78 -8.54
CA ILE A 185 -3.85 -13.03 -9.93
C ILE A 185 -3.52 -11.73 -10.66
N PRO A 186 -4.37 -10.69 -10.66
CA PRO A 186 -4.02 -9.41 -11.27
C PRO A 186 -2.77 -8.76 -10.64
N ALA A 187 -2.57 -8.89 -9.32
CA ALA A 187 -1.37 -8.37 -8.66
C ALA A 187 -0.10 -9.09 -9.13
N CYS A 188 -0.13 -10.42 -9.29
CA CYS A 188 0.98 -11.18 -9.85
C CYS A 188 1.26 -10.79 -11.31
N ILE A 189 0.22 -10.63 -12.12
CA ILE A 189 0.36 -10.17 -13.52
C ILE A 189 0.99 -8.78 -13.54
N LEU A 190 0.56 -7.87 -12.66
CA LEU A 190 1.13 -6.53 -12.54
C LEU A 190 2.62 -6.58 -12.16
N ALA A 191 3.01 -7.42 -11.21
CA ALA A 191 4.41 -7.58 -10.81
C ALA A 191 5.27 -8.04 -11.99
N LEU A 192 4.79 -9.02 -12.78
CA LEU A 192 5.48 -9.50 -13.98
C LEU A 192 5.55 -8.42 -15.09
N LEU A 193 4.49 -7.63 -15.26
CA LEU A 193 4.48 -6.52 -16.21
C LEU A 193 5.48 -5.43 -15.82
N ILE A 194 5.52 -5.06 -14.55
CA ILE A 194 6.49 -4.09 -14.00
C ILE A 194 7.91 -4.62 -14.19
N ASP A 195 8.18 -5.89 -13.85
CA ASP A 195 9.48 -6.52 -14.09
C ASP A 195 9.92 -6.42 -15.55
N TYR A 196 9.01 -6.76 -16.47
CA TYR A 196 9.27 -6.69 -17.90
C TYR A 196 9.54 -5.26 -18.39
N ILE A 197 8.75 -4.28 -17.94
CA ILE A 197 8.93 -2.86 -18.30
C ILE A 197 10.29 -2.37 -17.82
N PHE A 198 10.67 -2.62 -16.57
CA PHE A 198 11.97 -2.21 -16.05
C PHE A 198 13.14 -2.93 -16.72
N SER A 199 12.95 -4.19 -17.17
CA SER A 199 13.92 -4.91 -17.99
C SER A 199 14.17 -4.22 -19.34
N ILE A 200 13.10 -3.70 -19.97
CA ILE A 200 13.25 -2.93 -21.22
C ILE A 200 13.95 -1.61 -20.95
N LEU A 201 13.59 -0.89 -19.88
CA LEU A 201 14.23 0.37 -19.50
C LEU A 201 15.72 0.17 -19.18
N GLU A 202 16.07 -0.93 -18.52
CA GLU A 202 17.46 -1.32 -18.26
C GLU A 202 18.27 -1.43 -19.57
N VAL A 203 17.73 -2.12 -20.56
CA VAL A 203 18.38 -2.25 -21.89
C VAL A 203 18.52 -0.90 -22.60
N LEU A 204 17.52 -0.02 -22.48
CA LEU A 204 17.56 1.31 -23.11
C LEU A 204 18.60 2.24 -22.48
N VAL A 205 18.82 2.14 -21.17
CA VAL A 205 19.76 2.99 -20.42
C VAL A 205 21.18 2.42 -20.47
N THR A 206 21.33 1.11 -20.72
CA THR A 206 22.65 0.45 -20.81
C THR A 206 23.39 0.89 -22.09
N PRO A 207 24.65 1.40 -21.98
CA PRO A 207 25.45 1.77 -23.12
C PRO A 207 25.70 0.59 -24.05
N LYS A 208 25.72 0.84 -25.37
CA LYS A 208 25.92 -0.22 -26.37
C LYS A 208 27.22 -1.00 -26.21
N CYS A 209 28.26 -0.38 -25.65
CA CYS A 209 29.53 -1.06 -25.36
C CYS A 209 29.42 -2.13 -24.27
N ASN A 210 28.45 -2.02 -23.36
CA ASN A 210 28.19 -2.99 -22.29
C ASN A 210 27.07 -4.00 -22.64
N GLN A 211 26.39 -3.83 -23.77
CA GLN A 211 25.44 -4.80 -24.27
C GLN A 211 26.24 -5.97 -24.86
N LEU A 212 26.42 -7.05 -24.08
CA LEU A 212 26.86 -8.33 -24.62
C LEU A 212 25.97 -8.65 -25.81
N ALA A 213 26.57 -8.57 -27.01
CA ALA A 213 25.89 -8.52 -28.29
C ALA A 213 25.06 -9.80 -28.55
N SER A 214 23.86 -9.84 -28.08
CA SER A 214 22.81 -10.66 -28.66
C SER A 214 21.97 -9.73 -29.54
N PRO A 215 22.00 -9.88 -30.87
CA PRO A 215 21.22 -9.02 -31.77
C PRO A 215 19.73 -9.27 -31.46
N GLN A 216 19.10 -8.32 -30.78
CA GLN A 216 17.65 -8.39 -30.54
C GLN A 216 16.93 -8.46 -31.90
N SER A 217 16.11 -9.49 -32.08
CA SER A 217 15.25 -9.63 -33.26
C SER A 217 14.41 -8.36 -33.44
N LYS A 218 14.22 -7.95 -34.71
CA LYS A 218 13.41 -6.76 -35.06
C LYS A 218 11.99 -6.86 -34.46
N GLY A 219 11.43 -8.08 -34.36
CA GLY A 219 10.13 -8.32 -33.74
C GLY A 219 10.11 -8.01 -32.24
N LYS A 220 11.17 -8.37 -31.49
CA LYS A 220 11.27 -8.06 -30.06
C LYS A 220 11.30 -6.56 -29.81
N LYS A 221 12.07 -5.81 -30.59
CA LYS A 221 12.11 -4.33 -30.49
C LYS A 221 10.77 -3.66 -30.76
N LEU A 222 9.94 -4.24 -31.62
CA LEU A 222 8.59 -3.74 -31.89
C LEU A 222 7.67 -4.00 -30.69
N ILE A 223 7.71 -5.20 -30.13
CA ILE A 223 6.93 -5.59 -28.94
C ILE A 223 7.30 -4.69 -27.75
N ASP A 224 8.59 -4.49 -27.51
CA ASP A 224 9.09 -3.63 -26.43
C ASP A 224 8.55 -2.20 -26.53
N LYS A 225 8.56 -1.62 -27.75
CA LYS A 225 7.97 -0.31 -28.01
C LYS A 225 6.46 -0.26 -27.76
N ILE A 226 5.74 -1.28 -28.23
CA ILE A 226 4.29 -1.37 -28.03
C ILE A 226 3.94 -1.45 -26.54
N VAL A 227 4.68 -2.25 -25.76
CA VAL A 227 4.46 -2.40 -24.31
C VAL A 227 4.71 -1.07 -23.59
N ILE A 228 5.79 -0.35 -23.90
CA ILE A 228 6.06 0.97 -23.29
C ILE A 228 4.95 1.95 -23.65
N ILE A 229 4.55 2.05 -24.91
CA ILE A 229 3.49 2.97 -25.35
C ILE A 229 2.17 2.62 -24.67
N ALA A 230 1.79 1.34 -24.64
CA ALA A 230 0.57 0.89 -23.97
C ALA A 230 0.56 1.22 -22.49
N THR A 231 1.69 1.03 -21.80
CA THR A 231 1.85 1.39 -20.39
C THR A 231 1.72 2.90 -20.18
N CYS A 232 2.37 3.73 -20.99
CA CYS A 232 2.24 5.19 -20.91
C CYS A 232 0.80 5.65 -21.15
N ILE A 233 0.09 5.05 -22.12
CA ILE A 233 -1.32 5.36 -22.40
C ILE A 233 -2.20 4.93 -21.22
N CYS A 234 -1.98 3.76 -20.63
CA CYS A 234 -2.70 3.29 -19.45
C CYS A 234 -2.51 4.24 -18.26
N LEU A 235 -1.28 4.67 -18.02
CA LEU A 235 -0.97 5.59 -16.93
C LEU A 235 -1.58 6.98 -17.15
N ALA A 236 -1.45 7.53 -18.35
CA ALA A 236 -2.08 8.80 -18.69
C ALA A 236 -3.61 8.71 -18.61
N GLY A 237 -4.20 7.64 -19.13
CA GLY A 237 -5.64 7.38 -19.06
C GLY A 237 -6.15 7.22 -17.63
N SER A 238 -5.40 6.52 -16.78
CA SER A 238 -5.75 6.36 -15.36
C SER A 238 -5.68 7.68 -14.60
N PHE A 239 -4.64 8.49 -14.86
CA PHE A 239 -4.51 9.83 -14.24
C PHE A 239 -5.64 10.77 -14.68
N VAL A 240 -6.04 10.73 -15.95
CA VAL A 240 -7.18 11.49 -16.46
C VAL A 240 -8.49 11.02 -15.85
N TYR A 241 -8.71 9.70 -15.76
CA TYR A 241 -9.91 9.10 -15.18
C TYR A 241 -10.11 9.50 -13.71
N THR A 242 -9.06 9.45 -12.89
CA THR A 242 -9.12 9.83 -11.47
C THR A 242 -9.31 11.32 -11.24
N ASN A 243 -8.89 12.19 -12.18
CA ASN A 243 -9.01 13.63 -12.02
C ASN A 243 -10.31 14.20 -12.65
N LEU A 244 -10.87 13.55 -13.68
CA LEU A 244 -12.14 13.97 -14.28
C LEU A 244 -13.36 13.70 -13.38
N GLY A 245 -13.25 12.77 -12.42
CA GLY A 245 -14.32 12.44 -11.48
C GLY A 245 -14.42 13.35 -10.24
N LYS A 246 -13.49 14.28 -10.04
CA LYS A 246 -13.35 15.01 -8.76
C LYS A 246 -13.95 16.43 -8.71
N THR A 247 -14.75 16.84 -9.66
CA THR A 247 -15.45 18.13 -9.60
C THR A 247 -16.87 17.94 -9.07
N SER A 248 -17.01 17.61 -7.81
CA SER A 248 -18.28 17.77 -7.11
C SER A 248 -18.09 18.84 -6.04
N ASP A 249 -18.83 19.94 -6.13
CA ASP A 249 -18.95 20.97 -5.07
C ASP A 249 -19.79 20.47 -3.87
N LYS A 250 -20.03 19.15 -3.79
CA LYS A 250 -20.80 18.55 -2.70
C LYS A 250 -19.96 18.42 -1.44
N ILE A 251 -20.60 18.63 -0.31
CA ILE A 251 -20.01 18.30 0.99
C ILE A 251 -19.77 16.80 1.01
N THR A 252 -18.55 16.39 1.34
CA THR A 252 -18.17 14.97 1.45
C THR A 252 -17.88 14.63 2.89
N ILE A 253 -18.31 13.45 3.34
CA ILE A 253 -17.92 12.88 4.62
C ILE A 253 -17.30 11.48 4.42
N ASN A 254 -16.37 11.12 5.28
CA ASN A 254 -15.67 9.85 5.25
C ASN A 254 -16.20 8.96 6.38
N ILE A 255 -16.80 7.82 6.05
CA ILE A 255 -17.27 6.86 7.03
C ILE A 255 -16.29 5.70 7.09
N GLY A 256 -15.72 5.47 8.29
CA GLY A 256 -14.82 4.33 8.56
C GLY A 256 -15.58 3.07 8.93
N SER A 257 -15.00 1.91 8.67
CA SER A 257 -15.45 0.63 9.24
C SER A 257 -14.27 -0.24 9.67
N MET A 258 -14.47 -0.98 10.73
CA MET A 258 -13.57 -2.07 11.11
C MET A 258 -13.63 -3.21 10.08
N ASP A 259 -12.78 -4.19 10.26
CA ASP A 259 -12.48 -5.22 9.27
C ASP A 259 -13.37 -6.50 9.37
N PHE A 260 -14.66 -6.38 9.69
CA PHE A 260 -15.59 -7.51 9.70
C PHE A 260 -16.95 -7.16 9.09
N SER A 261 -17.65 -8.18 8.58
CA SER A 261 -18.80 -8.03 7.69
C SER A 261 -19.94 -7.18 8.27
N GLU A 262 -20.21 -7.28 9.57
CA GLU A 262 -21.24 -6.45 10.23
C GLU A 262 -20.92 -4.96 10.09
N GLN A 263 -19.66 -4.57 10.32
CA GLN A 263 -19.21 -3.19 10.19
C GLN A 263 -19.30 -2.66 8.76
N GLU A 264 -18.97 -3.49 7.78
CA GLU A 264 -19.14 -3.13 6.38
C GLU A 264 -20.61 -2.94 6.01
N ILE A 265 -21.50 -3.82 6.48
CA ILE A 265 -22.96 -3.69 6.28
C ILE A 265 -23.45 -2.37 6.88
N LEU A 266 -23.10 -2.08 8.13
CA LEU A 266 -23.48 -0.84 8.81
C LEU A 266 -22.96 0.41 8.07
N ASN A 267 -21.72 0.36 7.56
CA ASN A 267 -21.16 1.43 6.77
C ASN A 267 -21.94 1.67 5.47
N TYR A 268 -22.30 0.61 4.74
CA TYR A 268 -23.14 0.72 3.55
C TYR A 268 -24.56 1.23 3.87
N MET A 269 -25.13 0.82 4.99
CA MET A 269 -26.45 1.30 5.44
C MET A 269 -26.40 2.80 5.75
N LEU A 270 -25.38 3.27 6.48
CA LEU A 270 -25.18 4.68 6.79
C LEU A 270 -24.98 5.50 5.52
N LYS A 271 -24.12 5.04 4.60
CA LYS A 271 -23.93 5.67 3.30
C LYS A 271 -25.26 5.84 2.58
N TYR A 272 -26.02 4.76 2.43
CA TYR A 272 -27.32 4.80 1.74
C TYR A 272 -28.31 5.76 2.39
N LEU A 273 -28.38 5.78 3.72
CA LEU A 273 -29.28 6.65 4.46
C LEU A 273 -28.90 8.13 4.30
N ILE A 274 -27.62 8.45 4.40
CA ILE A 274 -27.11 9.82 4.30
C ILE A 274 -27.32 10.35 2.88
N GLU A 275 -26.86 9.62 1.87
CA GLU A 275 -26.96 10.05 0.45
C GLU A 275 -28.42 10.13 -0.03
N LYS A 276 -29.32 9.31 0.54
CA LYS A 276 -30.76 9.36 0.21
C LYS A 276 -31.48 10.56 0.82
N ASN A 277 -31.08 10.99 2.01
CA ASN A 277 -31.80 12.01 2.77
C ASN A 277 -31.09 13.38 2.78
N THR A 278 -29.90 13.48 2.22
CA THR A 278 -29.10 14.70 2.17
C THR A 278 -28.38 14.83 0.83
N ASP A 279 -27.84 16.01 0.54
CA ASP A 279 -26.97 16.25 -0.63
C ASP A 279 -25.49 15.94 -0.34
N VAL A 280 -25.19 15.29 0.80
CA VAL A 280 -23.84 14.92 1.21
C VAL A 280 -23.40 13.66 0.47
N GLU A 281 -22.19 13.66 -0.09
CA GLU A 281 -21.55 12.48 -0.69
C GLU A 281 -20.75 11.72 0.39
N VAL A 282 -20.89 10.40 0.41
CA VAL A 282 -20.21 9.57 1.41
C VAL A 282 -19.09 8.77 0.79
N ASN A 283 -17.87 9.08 1.20
CA ASN A 283 -16.70 8.24 0.96
C ASN A 283 -16.61 7.14 2.04
N GLN A 284 -16.23 5.95 1.63
CA GLN A 284 -16.13 4.79 2.52
C GLN A 284 -14.67 4.38 2.69
N SER A 285 -14.21 4.35 3.93
CA SER A 285 -12.92 3.77 4.33
C SER A 285 -13.19 2.42 4.99
N LEU A 286 -13.31 1.37 4.16
CA LEU A 286 -13.68 0.03 4.61
C LEU A 286 -12.48 -0.77 5.10
N SER A 287 -12.74 -1.73 6.00
CA SER A 287 -11.77 -2.74 6.45
C SER A 287 -10.50 -2.16 7.10
N LEU A 288 -10.65 -1.17 7.96
CA LEU A 288 -9.55 -0.50 8.68
C LEU A 288 -9.00 -1.30 9.88
N GLY A 289 -9.05 -2.60 9.86
CA GLY A 289 -8.49 -3.44 10.91
C GLY A 289 -9.25 -3.31 12.24
N SER A 290 -8.64 -2.73 13.28
CA SER A 290 -9.21 -2.66 14.63
C SER A 290 -9.87 -1.32 14.95
N SER A 291 -10.69 -1.29 16.00
CA SER A 291 -11.27 -0.07 16.58
C SER A 291 -10.22 1.01 16.86
N SER A 292 -9.03 0.63 17.34
CA SER A 292 -7.94 1.59 17.58
C SER A 292 -7.48 2.30 16.31
N ILE A 293 -7.40 1.59 15.18
CA ILE A 293 -7.01 2.18 13.89
C ILE A 293 -8.07 3.17 13.41
N VAL A 294 -9.34 2.80 13.52
CA VAL A 294 -10.45 3.70 13.11
C VAL A 294 -10.52 4.92 14.03
N LEU A 295 -10.29 4.74 15.32
CA LEU A 295 -10.21 5.84 16.28
C LEU A 295 -9.06 6.81 15.95
N ASP A 296 -7.89 6.29 15.62
CA ASP A 296 -6.76 7.13 15.24
C ASP A 296 -7.02 7.86 13.91
N ALA A 297 -7.68 7.20 12.95
CA ALA A 297 -8.15 7.84 11.72
C ALA A 297 -9.15 8.98 11.99
N MET A 298 -10.01 8.83 12.98
CA MET A 298 -10.94 9.89 13.40
C MET A 298 -10.20 11.05 14.09
N LYS A 299 -9.18 10.76 14.91
CA LYS A 299 -8.32 11.79 15.52
C LYS A 299 -7.54 12.60 14.49
N THR A 300 -7.10 11.97 13.39
CA THR A 300 -6.38 12.65 12.30
C THR A 300 -7.31 13.36 11.31
N GLY A 301 -8.62 13.15 11.41
CA GLY A 301 -9.62 13.73 10.49
C GLY A 301 -9.73 13.01 9.14
N ASP A 302 -9.18 11.80 9.02
CA ASP A 302 -9.33 10.97 7.82
C ASP A 302 -10.68 10.24 7.79
N VAL A 303 -11.33 10.10 8.94
CA VAL A 303 -12.67 9.54 9.15
C VAL A 303 -13.50 10.53 9.96
N ASP A 304 -14.71 10.82 9.50
CA ASP A 304 -15.64 11.75 10.15
C ASP A 304 -16.64 11.01 11.06
N MET A 305 -16.95 9.75 10.73
CA MET A 305 -17.92 8.92 11.44
C MET A 305 -17.57 7.45 11.33
N TYR A 306 -17.83 6.68 12.37
CA TYR A 306 -17.80 5.22 12.34
C TYR A 306 -18.73 4.62 13.37
N VAL A 307 -19.07 3.34 13.22
CA VAL A 307 -19.80 2.58 14.21
C VAL A 307 -18.83 1.80 15.09
N ASP A 308 -19.04 1.82 16.39
CA ASP A 308 -18.26 1.02 17.34
C ASP A 308 -19.17 0.41 18.42
N TYR A 309 -18.61 -0.44 19.25
CA TYR A 309 -19.33 -1.10 20.33
C TYR A 309 -18.94 -0.43 21.66
N THR A 310 -19.95 -0.11 22.44
CA THR A 310 -19.75 0.55 23.73
C THR A 310 -18.81 -0.21 24.64
N GLY A 311 -18.91 -1.55 24.68
CA GLY A 311 -18.00 -2.41 25.46
C GLY A 311 -16.55 -2.36 24.96
N THR A 312 -16.33 -2.25 23.64
CA THR A 312 -14.97 -2.12 23.07
C THR A 312 -14.36 -0.77 23.41
N ILE A 313 -15.11 0.31 23.24
CA ILE A 313 -14.64 1.64 23.62
C ILE A 313 -14.35 1.70 25.13
N TYR A 314 -15.26 1.20 25.96
CA TYR A 314 -15.15 1.21 27.42
C TYR A 314 -13.89 0.47 27.93
N GLY A 315 -13.70 -0.78 27.47
CA GLY A 315 -12.59 -1.61 27.92
C GLY A 315 -11.28 -1.35 27.19
N SER A 316 -11.30 -1.30 25.83
CA SER A 316 -10.06 -1.26 25.03
C SER A 316 -9.54 0.14 24.78
N VAL A 317 -10.42 1.14 24.64
CA VAL A 317 -10.03 2.53 24.36
C VAL A 317 -9.84 3.32 25.66
N LEU A 318 -10.81 3.23 26.56
CA LEU A 318 -10.78 3.97 27.82
C LEU A 318 -10.04 3.22 28.96
N GLY A 319 -9.76 1.91 28.78
CA GLY A 319 -9.02 1.11 29.75
C GLY A 319 -9.75 0.88 31.07
N LEU A 320 -11.09 0.91 31.06
CA LEU A 320 -11.93 0.75 32.24
C LEU A 320 -12.25 -0.73 32.52
N GLU A 321 -12.42 -1.08 33.79
CA GLU A 321 -12.80 -2.44 34.19
C GLU A 321 -14.19 -2.79 33.67
N PRO A 322 -14.44 -4.05 33.26
CA PRO A 322 -15.72 -4.49 32.71
C PRO A 322 -16.90 -4.18 33.62
N ASN A 323 -17.96 -3.63 33.05
CA ASN A 323 -19.21 -3.33 33.73
C ASN A 323 -20.37 -3.98 32.98
N SER A 324 -21.28 -4.64 33.69
CA SER A 324 -22.47 -5.30 33.13
C SER A 324 -23.68 -4.37 32.96
N ASP A 325 -23.63 -3.17 33.50
CA ASP A 325 -24.67 -2.17 33.34
C ASP A 325 -24.51 -1.44 32.01
N VAL A 326 -25.33 -1.80 31.04
CA VAL A 326 -25.27 -1.29 29.65
C VAL A 326 -25.47 0.22 29.59
N GLU A 327 -26.40 0.75 30.40
CA GLU A 327 -26.70 2.19 30.41
C GLU A 327 -25.54 3.00 31.05
N ALA A 328 -24.98 2.50 32.13
CA ALA A 328 -23.81 3.10 32.76
C ALA A 328 -22.59 3.09 31.82
N VAL A 329 -22.36 1.98 31.11
CA VAL A 329 -21.29 1.87 30.11
C VAL A 329 -21.48 2.89 28.99
N TYR A 330 -22.69 2.98 28.41
CA TYR A 330 -22.97 3.96 27.35
C TYR A 330 -22.76 5.40 27.82
N ASN A 331 -23.29 5.78 28.97
CA ASN A 331 -23.16 7.14 29.50
C ASN A 331 -21.68 7.48 29.77
N THR A 332 -20.92 6.55 30.34
CA THR A 332 -19.48 6.74 30.58
C THR A 332 -18.71 6.92 29.25
N VAL A 333 -18.99 6.08 28.25
CA VAL A 333 -18.38 6.20 26.91
C VAL A 333 -18.70 7.56 26.29
N LYS A 334 -19.98 7.98 26.35
CA LYS A 334 -20.44 9.27 25.81
C LYS A 334 -19.68 10.45 26.42
N ASP A 335 -19.58 10.47 27.74
CA ASP A 335 -18.94 11.56 28.48
C ASP A 335 -17.42 11.58 28.28
N GLU A 336 -16.76 10.42 28.41
CA GLU A 336 -15.29 10.34 28.30
C GLU A 336 -14.81 10.55 26.86
N MET A 337 -15.52 10.04 25.84
CA MET A 337 -15.18 10.31 24.44
C MET A 337 -15.31 11.80 24.10
N LYS A 338 -16.31 12.47 24.65
CA LYS A 338 -16.47 13.92 24.50
C LYS A 338 -15.34 14.68 25.21
N LYS A 339 -15.01 14.29 26.43
CA LYS A 339 -14.02 14.95 27.27
C LYS A 339 -12.58 14.75 26.76
N GLN A 340 -12.21 13.52 26.39
CA GLN A 340 -10.83 13.18 26.01
C GLN A 340 -10.52 13.51 24.55
N TYR A 341 -11.48 13.30 23.64
CA TYR A 341 -11.25 13.39 22.20
C TYR A 341 -12.13 14.43 21.51
N ASN A 342 -13.07 15.07 22.22
CA ASN A 342 -14.08 15.96 21.64
C ASN A 342 -14.99 15.29 20.62
N PHE A 343 -15.19 13.97 20.70
CA PHE A 343 -16.07 13.21 19.83
C PHE A 343 -17.47 13.16 20.40
N THR A 344 -18.47 13.16 19.50
CA THR A 344 -19.88 13.03 19.87
C THR A 344 -20.32 11.61 19.64
N VAL A 345 -20.75 10.93 20.71
CA VAL A 345 -21.36 9.60 20.63
C VAL A 345 -22.87 9.77 20.46
N LEU A 346 -23.39 9.21 19.35
CA LEU A 346 -24.81 9.23 19.02
C LEU A 346 -25.57 8.13 19.78
N GLU A 347 -26.91 8.12 19.64
CA GLU A 347 -27.75 7.09 20.25
C GLU A 347 -27.42 5.68 19.74
N PRO A 348 -27.54 4.64 20.58
CA PRO A 348 -27.30 3.26 20.20
C PRO A 348 -28.18 2.81 19.03
N LEU A 349 -27.64 1.96 18.16
CA LEU A 349 -28.34 1.43 16.99
C LEU A 349 -29.41 0.39 17.34
N GLY A 350 -29.55 0.02 18.63
CA GLY A 350 -30.64 -0.83 19.13
C GLY A 350 -30.42 -2.33 18.99
N PHE A 351 -29.18 -2.78 18.72
CA PHE A 351 -28.81 -4.18 18.73
C PHE A 351 -27.63 -4.47 19.67
N ASN A 352 -27.46 -5.72 20.05
CA ASN A 352 -26.39 -6.17 20.90
C ASN A 352 -25.48 -7.15 20.15
N ASN A 353 -24.16 -6.87 20.16
CA ASN A 353 -23.14 -7.77 19.65
C ASN A 353 -22.34 -8.30 20.84
N THR A 354 -22.35 -9.63 21.02
CA THR A 354 -21.68 -10.28 22.15
C THR A 354 -20.83 -11.45 21.68
N TYR A 355 -19.77 -11.74 22.43
CA TYR A 355 -18.96 -12.93 22.20
C TYR A 355 -19.69 -14.18 22.67
N THR A 356 -19.56 -15.26 21.88
CA THR A 356 -20.03 -16.58 22.25
C THR A 356 -18.98 -17.63 21.90
N LEU A 357 -18.97 -18.73 22.64
CA LEU A 357 -18.19 -19.91 22.27
C LEU A 357 -19.06 -20.81 21.41
N ALA A 358 -18.54 -21.25 20.29
CA ALA A 358 -19.22 -22.16 19.39
C ALA A 358 -18.32 -23.36 19.08
N MET A 359 -18.94 -24.54 19.01
CA MET A 359 -18.27 -25.74 18.53
C MET A 359 -19.18 -26.49 17.56
N SER A 360 -18.60 -27.36 16.72
CA SER A 360 -19.39 -28.19 15.82
C SER A 360 -20.23 -29.20 16.64
N LYS A 361 -21.45 -29.49 16.19
CA LYS A 361 -22.32 -30.50 16.81
C LYS A 361 -21.58 -31.85 16.93
N GLN A 362 -20.85 -32.24 15.89
CA GLN A 362 -20.05 -33.47 15.88
C GLN A 362 -19.02 -33.53 17.03
N THR A 363 -18.37 -32.39 17.33
CA THR A 363 -17.43 -32.30 18.44
C THR A 363 -18.14 -32.33 19.78
N ALA A 364 -19.25 -31.61 19.93
CA ALA A 364 -20.06 -31.62 21.13
C ALA A 364 -20.56 -33.04 21.47
N ASP A 365 -21.12 -33.73 20.49
CA ASP A 365 -21.63 -35.11 20.64
C ASP A 365 -20.49 -36.11 20.97
N LYS A 366 -19.33 -35.95 20.31
CA LYS A 366 -18.19 -36.83 20.52
C LYS A 366 -17.62 -36.78 21.95
N TYR A 367 -17.60 -35.59 22.53
CA TYR A 367 -17.01 -35.35 23.86
C TYR A 367 -18.08 -35.11 24.95
N ASN A 368 -19.34 -35.25 24.61
CA ASN A 368 -20.49 -35.00 25.48
C ASN A 368 -20.48 -33.66 26.20
N ILE A 369 -20.19 -32.57 25.39
CA ILE A 369 -20.06 -31.21 25.89
C ILE A 369 -21.40 -30.51 25.72
N GLU A 370 -22.04 -30.13 26.83
CA GLU A 370 -23.29 -29.39 26.83
C GLU A 370 -23.13 -27.96 27.38
N THR A 371 -22.14 -27.74 28.23
CA THR A 371 -21.89 -26.45 28.90
C THR A 371 -20.42 -26.13 28.96
N ILE A 372 -20.09 -24.89 29.34
CA ILE A 372 -18.70 -24.40 29.52
C ILE A 372 -18.18 -24.72 30.94
N SER A 373 -19.08 -25.10 31.84
CA SER A 373 -18.76 -25.43 33.24
C SER A 373 -18.49 -26.90 33.44
#